data_185832c0bcba934432f8bddf8fa92580
#
_entry.id   185832c0bcba934432f8bddf8fa92580
#
_cell.length_a   1.000
_cell.length_b   1.000
_cell.length_c   1.000
_cell.angle_alpha   90.00
_cell.angle_beta   90.00
_cell.angle_gamma   90.00
#
_symmetry.space_group_name_H-M   'P 1'
#
loop_
_entity.id
_entity.type
_entity.pdbx_description
1 polymer ?
#
loop_
_entity_poly.entity_id
_entity_poly.type
_entity_poly.pdbx_seq_one_letter_code
_entity_poly.pdbx_strand_id
1 'polypeptide(L)'
;MTHSLNGRTVLLAGGTSAAGRAAARALLVAGAEVIVAGRDPEKLEVLSGNLGSLATEECDLADEAAVHELAGRVHAAHGRVDGVLHLVGGWRGGGGLAGQTDADYRVLETSFTALRHVSRAFDADLRASSAGRLAVVSSTSVARPLAGGANYTAVKAATEAWSRAVAQGFAKAARDAGEPLRAASIIFRVKALDGLEERLADEFVASFGRDAATLNDTVIDLST
;
A
#
# COMPACT_ATOMS: atom_id res chain seq x y z
N MET A 1 -11.24 16.27 -12.42
CA MET A 1 -9.94 16.82 -12.88
C MET A 1 -8.87 15.85 -12.43
N THR A 2 -8.19 15.18 -13.35
CA THR A 2 -7.07 14.28 -13.04
C THR A 2 -5.90 15.15 -12.56
N HIS A 3 -5.50 14.99 -11.30
CA HIS A 3 -4.30 15.64 -10.78
C HIS A 3 -3.08 15.04 -11.48
N SER A 4 -2.23 15.91 -12.04
CA SER A 4 -0.96 15.48 -12.63
C SER A 4 0.00 15.02 -11.54
N LEU A 5 0.60 13.85 -11.72
CA LEU A 5 1.62 13.28 -10.86
C LEU A 5 3.02 13.35 -11.49
N ASN A 6 3.22 14.24 -12.45
CA ASN A 6 4.52 14.44 -13.11
C ASN A 6 5.62 14.71 -12.07
N GLY A 7 6.73 13.97 -12.17
CA GLY A 7 7.86 14.08 -11.24
C GLY A 7 7.64 13.43 -9.88
N ARG A 8 6.61 12.60 -9.72
CA ARG A 8 6.39 11.77 -8.53
C ARG A 8 6.70 10.32 -8.82
N THR A 9 7.38 9.68 -7.88
CA THR A 9 7.70 8.25 -7.91
C THR A 9 6.79 7.51 -6.95
N VAL A 10 6.13 6.46 -7.42
CA VAL A 10 5.18 5.67 -6.65
C VAL A 10 5.55 4.19 -6.67
N LEU A 11 5.66 3.60 -5.49
CA LEU A 11 5.90 2.17 -5.29
C LEU A 11 4.58 1.42 -5.05
N LEU A 12 4.31 0.42 -5.89
CA LEU A 12 3.24 -0.55 -5.69
C LEU A 12 3.82 -1.83 -5.04
N ALA A 13 3.67 -1.96 -3.74
CA ALA A 13 4.15 -3.11 -2.98
C ALA A 13 3.17 -4.28 -3.10
N GLY A 14 3.54 -5.34 -3.83
CA GLY A 14 2.68 -6.47 -4.18
C GLY A 14 1.77 -6.17 -5.39
N GLY A 15 2.22 -5.37 -6.34
CA GLY A 15 1.43 -4.79 -7.42
C GLY A 15 1.11 -5.71 -8.61
N THR A 16 1.38 -7.02 -8.56
CA THR A 16 1.10 -7.95 -9.68
C THR A 16 -0.35 -8.45 -9.77
N SER A 17 -1.20 -8.08 -8.80
CA SER A 17 -2.64 -8.41 -8.76
C SER A 17 -3.47 -7.57 -9.75
N ALA A 18 -4.77 -7.87 -9.88
CA ALA A 18 -5.70 -7.04 -10.66
C ALA A 18 -5.70 -5.58 -10.17
N ALA A 19 -5.76 -5.38 -8.86
CA ALA A 19 -5.70 -4.05 -8.25
C ALA A 19 -4.36 -3.35 -8.52
N GLY A 20 -3.24 -4.09 -8.49
CA GLY A 20 -1.94 -3.53 -8.83
C GLY A 20 -1.84 -3.08 -10.29
N ARG A 21 -2.42 -3.86 -11.22
CA ARG A 21 -2.49 -3.48 -12.65
C ARG A 21 -3.35 -2.23 -12.86
N ALA A 22 -4.50 -2.15 -12.20
CA ALA A 22 -5.37 -0.97 -12.26
C ALA A 22 -4.65 0.26 -11.71
N ALA A 23 -4.02 0.15 -10.53
CA ALA A 23 -3.26 1.23 -9.90
C ALA A 23 -2.07 1.68 -10.78
N ALA A 24 -1.30 0.72 -11.33
CA ALA A 24 -0.18 1.04 -12.21
C ALA A 24 -0.65 1.85 -13.43
N ARG A 25 -1.73 1.40 -14.10
CA ARG A 25 -2.31 2.09 -15.26
C ARG A 25 -2.76 3.51 -14.89
N ALA A 26 -3.51 3.67 -13.81
CA ALA A 26 -4.02 4.98 -13.39
C ALA A 26 -2.89 5.95 -13.04
N LEU A 27 -1.86 5.48 -12.35
CA LEU A 27 -0.68 6.27 -11.99
C LEU A 27 0.12 6.69 -13.22
N LEU A 28 0.35 5.78 -14.19
CA LEU A 28 1.02 6.09 -15.44
C LEU A 28 0.24 7.13 -16.25
N VAL A 29 -1.08 7.01 -16.35
CA VAL A 29 -1.96 7.98 -17.01
C VAL A 29 -1.90 9.35 -16.31
N ALA A 30 -1.74 9.36 -14.99
CA ALA A 30 -1.55 10.60 -14.22
C ALA A 30 -0.14 11.21 -14.36
N GLY A 31 0.81 10.50 -15.00
CA GLY A 31 2.19 10.96 -15.24
C GLY A 31 3.19 10.62 -14.14
N ALA A 32 2.85 9.69 -13.23
CA ALA A 32 3.78 9.21 -12.22
C ALA A 32 4.83 8.27 -12.81
N GLU A 33 6.02 8.26 -12.23
CA GLU A 33 6.97 7.16 -12.35
C GLU A 33 6.51 6.02 -11.44
N VAL A 34 6.31 4.83 -12.00
CA VAL A 34 5.73 3.68 -11.27
C VAL A 34 6.74 2.56 -11.13
N ILE A 35 6.92 2.12 -9.89
CA ILE A 35 7.74 0.96 -9.54
C ILE A 35 6.82 -0.10 -8.96
N VAL A 36 6.90 -1.32 -9.49
CA VAL A 36 6.14 -2.47 -8.97
C VAL A 36 7.08 -3.47 -8.33
N ALA A 37 6.94 -3.69 -7.03
CA ALA A 37 7.68 -4.70 -6.31
C ALA A 37 6.82 -5.94 -6.04
N GLY A 38 7.41 -7.11 -6.25
CA GLY A 38 6.78 -8.41 -6.02
C GLY A 38 7.76 -9.57 -6.11
N ARG A 39 7.34 -10.76 -5.67
CA ARG A 39 8.20 -11.94 -5.58
C ARG A 39 8.14 -12.89 -6.79
N ASP A 40 7.32 -12.59 -7.76
CA ASP A 40 7.05 -13.47 -8.91
C ASP A 40 7.55 -12.77 -10.17
N PRO A 41 8.76 -13.15 -10.68
CA PRO A 41 9.37 -12.47 -11.81
C PRO A 41 8.56 -12.61 -13.10
N GLU A 42 7.88 -13.74 -13.32
CA GLU A 42 7.07 -13.94 -14.53
C GLU A 42 5.88 -12.97 -14.56
N LYS A 43 5.22 -12.76 -13.39
CA LYS A 43 4.12 -11.78 -13.28
C LYS A 43 4.59 -10.33 -13.43
N LEU A 44 5.80 -10.03 -12.94
CA LEU A 44 6.41 -8.71 -13.13
C LEU A 44 6.73 -8.46 -14.60
N GLU A 45 7.30 -9.44 -15.30
CA GLU A 45 7.59 -9.36 -16.74
C GLU A 45 6.32 -9.18 -17.57
N VAL A 46 5.28 -9.98 -17.30
CA VAL A 46 3.96 -9.84 -17.97
C VAL A 46 3.37 -8.45 -17.74
N LEU A 47 3.51 -7.92 -16.52
CA LEU A 47 2.99 -6.60 -16.18
C LEU A 47 3.73 -5.49 -16.95
N SER A 48 5.07 -5.53 -16.97
CA SER A 48 5.88 -4.54 -17.70
C SER A 48 5.67 -4.64 -19.20
N GLY A 49 5.55 -5.85 -19.75
CA GLY A 49 5.23 -6.05 -21.17
C GLY A 49 3.88 -5.46 -21.60
N ASN A 50 2.90 -5.47 -20.72
CA ASN A 50 1.55 -4.95 -20.99
C ASN A 50 1.42 -3.43 -20.81
N LEU A 51 2.17 -2.84 -19.89
CA LEU A 51 2.04 -1.41 -19.53
C LEU A 51 3.23 -0.56 -19.98
N GLY A 52 4.34 -1.18 -20.32
CA GLY A 52 5.51 -0.57 -20.99
C GLY A 52 6.36 0.35 -20.11
N SER A 53 5.79 1.37 -19.53
CA SER A 53 6.55 2.49 -18.92
C SER A 53 6.68 2.41 -17.41
N LEU A 54 6.80 1.19 -16.83
CA LEU A 54 7.01 1.02 -15.38
C LEU A 54 8.29 0.24 -15.09
N ALA A 55 8.87 0.48 -13.93
CA ALA A 55 9.97 -0.30 -13.39
C ALA A 55 9.42 -1.49 -12.59
N THR A 56 10.14 -2.62 -12.62
CA THR A 56 9.80 -3.80 -11.82
C THR A 56 10.98 -4.20 -10.96
N GLU A 57 10.68 -4.60 -9.71
CA GLU A 57 11.65 -5.03 -8.73
C GLU A 57 11.24 -6.38 -8.13
N GLU A 58 12.06 -7.40 -8.35
CA GLU A 58 11.85 -8.67 -7.65
C GLU A 58 12.28 -8.53 -6.19
N CYS A 59 11.34 -8.80 -5.27
CA CYS A 59 11.57 -8.70 -3.84
C CYS A 59 10.55 -9.52 -3.05
N ASP A 60 11.01 -10.33 -2.09
CA ASP A 60 10.14 -10.81 -1.02
C ASP A 60 9.98 -9.70 0.02
N LEU A 61 8.84 -9.03 -0.03
CA LEU A 61 8.53 -7.92 0.86
C LEU A 61 8.36 -8.33 2.33
N ALA A 62 8.28 -9.63 2.63
CA ALA A 62 8.28 -10.15 3.99
C ALA A 62 9.70 -10.40 4.55
N ASP A 63 10.73 -10.28 3.73
CA ASP A 63 12.13 -10.32 4.14
C ASP A 63 12.66 -8.89 4.36
N GLU A 64 13.06 -8.58 5.60
CA GLU A 64 13.54 -7.24 5.96
C GLU A 64 14.83 -6.85 5.21
N ALA A 65 15.76 -7.80 5.02
CA ALA A 65 17.00 -7.54 4.31
C ALA A 65 16.75 -7.28 2.82
N ALA A 66 15.89 -8.08 2.19
CA ALA A 66 15.49 -7.89 0.80
C ALA A 66 14.80 -6.53 0.58
N VAL A 67 13.97 -6.08 1.51
CA VAL A 67 13.32 -4.74 1.43
C VAL A 67 14.35 -3.62 1.62
N HIS A 68 15.34 -3.78 2.48
CA HIS A 68 16.43 -2.81 2.62
C HIS A 68 17.23 -2.67 1.32
N GLU A 69 17.57 -3.78 0.68
CA GLU A 69 18.26 -3.78 -0.63
C GLU A 69 17.37 -3.18 -1.73
N LEU A 70 16.07 -3.49 -1.75
CA LEU A 70 15.09 -2.89 -2.65
C LEU A 70 15.11 -1.36 -2.52
N ALA A 71 15.05 -0.84 -1.30
CA ALA A 71 15.09 0.61 -1.08
C ALA A 71 16.38 1.24 -1.62
N GLY A 72 17.53 0.59 -1.42
CA GLY A 72 18.80 1.03 -1.99
C GLY A 72 18.79 1.11 -3.53
N ARG A 73 18.25 0.07 -4.20
CA ARG A 73 18.13 0.06 -5.66
C ARG A 73 17.15 1.13 -6.17
N VAL A 74 16.00 1.26 -5.51
CA VAL A 74 15.00 2.28 -5.84
C VAL A 74 15.60 3.70 -5.70
N HIS A 75 16.27 3.98 -4.60
CA HIS A 75 16.91 5.29 -4.40
C HIS A 75 17.99 5.59 -5.45
N ALA A 76 18.78 4.59 -5.83
CA ALA A 76 19.84 4.76 -6.82
C ALA A 76 19.30 5.03 -8.23
N ALA A 77 18.19 4.38 -8.62
CA ALA A 77 17.64 4.46 -9.97
C ALA A 77 16.58 5.56 -10.14
N HIS A 78 15.75 5.82 -9.10
CA HIS A 78 14.53 6.63 -9.18
C HIS A 78 14.50 7.76 -8.14
N GLY A 79 15.46 7.81 -7.22
CA GLY A 79 15.47 8.79 -6.13
C GLY A 79 14.40 8.50 -5.08
N ARG A 80 13.79 9.56 -4.56
CA ARG A 80 12.82 9.47 -3.46
C ARG A 80 11.46 8.96 -3.94
N VAL A 81 10.84 8.12 -3.12
CA VAL A 81 9.46 7.65 -3.31
C VAL A 81 8.46 8.63 -2.67
N ASP A 82 7.51 9.11 -3.45
CA ASP A 82 6.44 10.01 -3.01
C ASP A 82 5.18 9.26 -2.55
N GLY A 83 4.98 8.03 -3.02
CA GLY A 83 3.81 7.23 -2.67
C GLY A 83 4.09 5.75 -2.56
N VAL A 84 3.43 5.10 -1.61
CA VAL A 84 3.41 3.65 -1.44
C VAL A 84 1.97 3.17 -1.37
N LEU A 85 1.56 2.32 -2.31
CA LEU A 85 0.32 1.57 -2.21
C LEU A 85 0.63 0.12 -1.88
N HIS A 86 0.24 -0.30 -0.67
CA HIS A 86 0.49 -1.65 -0.18
C HIS A 86 -0.65 -2.59 -0.56
N LEU A 87 -0.37 -3.52 -1.46
CA LEU A 87 -1.32 -4.46 -2.03
C LEU A 87 -1.02 -5.93 -1.69
N VAL A 88 0.01 -6.17 -0.85
CA VAL A 88 0.29 -7.52 -0.37
C VAL A 88 -0.86 -7.99 0.49
N GLY A 89 -1.47 -9.12 0.12
CA GLY A 89 -2.58 -9.64 0.85
C GLY A 89 -3.23 -10.83 0.15
N GLY A 90 -4.30 -11.29 0.75
CA GLY A 90 -5.11 -12.39 0.28
C GLY A 90 -6.14 -12.73 1.33
N TRP A 91 -7.01 -13.66 1.04
CA TRP A 91 -8.00 -14.17 1.98
C TRP A 91 -7.78 -15.64 2.26
N ARG A 92 -7.87 -16.01 3.53
CA ARG A 92 -7.94 -17.38 4.01
C ARG A 92 -8.97 -17.41 5.15
N GLY A 93 -9.77 -18.46 5.20
CA GLY A 93 -10.78 -18.62 6.24
C GLY A 93 -11.77 -19.72 5.93
N GLY A 94 -12.79 -19.85 6.78
CA GLY A 94 -13.81 -20.90 6.75
C GLY A 94 -13.81 -21.71 8.05
N GLY A 95 -14.73 -22.66 8.20
CA GLY A 95 -14.75 -23.62 9.29
C GLY A 95 -15.01 -23.06 10.69
N GLY A 96 -15.51 -21.83 10.82
CA GLY A 96 -15.68 -21.15 12.11
C GLY A 96 -14.34 -20.88 12.80
N LEU A 97 -14.36 -20.70 14.12
CA LEU A 97 -13.13 -20.44 14.89
C LEU A 97 -12.19 -21.66 14.93
N ALA A 98 -12.74 -22.87 15.00
CA ALA A 98 -11.95 -24.11 14.99
C ALA A 98 -11.25 -24.37 13.65
N GLY A 99 -11.75 -23.78 12.55
CA GLY A 99 -11.13 -23.87 11.21
C GLY A 99 -10.03 -22.85 10.96
N GLN A 100 -9.68 -22.00 11.94
CA GLN A 100 -8.62 -21.00 11.80
C GLN A 100 -7.26 -21.64 12.10
N THR A 101 -6.63 -22.20 11.06
CA THR A 101 -5.36 -22.94 11.20
C THR A 101 -4.16 -22.01 11.29
N ASP A 102 -3.06 -22.48 11.93
CA ASP A 102 -1.78 -21.79 11.94
C ASP A 102 -1.20 -21.63 10.54
N ALA A 103 -1.40 -22.60 9.66
CA ALA A 103 -0.95 -22.52 8.27
C ALA A 103 -1.57 -21.32 7.53
N ASP A 104 -2.88 -21.14 7.67
CA ASP A 104 -3.58 -19.99 7.08
C ASP A 104 -3.15 -18.68 7.73
N TYR A 105 -2.95 -18.68 9.06
CA TYR A 105 -2.45 -17.50 9.76
C TYR A 105 -1.07 -17.09 9.22
N ARG A 106 -0.12 -18.03 9.05
CA ARG A 106 1.23 -17.76 8.50
C ARG A 106 1.18 -17.13 7.11
N VAL A 107 0.27 -17.57 6.27
CA VAL A 107 0.06 -16.95 4.94
C VAL A 107 -0.46 -15.52 5.06
N LEU A 108 -1.41 -15.28 5.96
CA LEU A 108 -2.02 -13.97 6.13
C LEU A 108 -1.08 -12.96 6.79
N GLU A 109 -0.33 -13.38 7.83
CA GLU A 109 0.60 -12.49 8.55
C GLU A 109 1.71 -11.93 7.68
N THR A 110 2.08 -12.66 6.60
CA THR A 110 3.07 -12.20 5.61
C THR A 110 2.72 -10.82 5.04
N SER A 111 1.43 -10.53 4.86
CA SER A 111 0.98 -9.24 4.37
C SER A 111 1.25 -8.09 5.34
N PHE A 112 1.07 -8.34 6.63
CA PHE A 112 1.37 -7.36 7.68
C PHE A 112 2.88 -7.19 7.88
N THR A 113 3.64 -8.28 7.83
CA THR A 113 5.11 -8.25 7.89
C THR A 113 5.68 -7.41 6.74
N ALA A 114 5.19 -7.61 5.51
CA ALA A 114 5.58 -6.82 4.35
C ALA A 114 5.25 -5.32 4.52
N LEU A 115 4.06 -4.98 5.06
CA LEU A 115 3.69 -3.59 5.34
C LEU A 115 4.68 -2.94 6.31
N ARG A 116 5.06 -3.65 7.39
CA ARG A 116 6.01 -3.15 8.38
C ARG A 116 7.37 -2.83 7.75
N HIS A 117 7.89 -3.73 6.91
CA HIS A 117 9.19 -3.55 6.27
C HIS A 117 9.15 -2.39 5.27
N VAL A 118 8.19 -2.40 4.34
CA VAL A 118 8.07 -1.38 3.29
C VAL A 118 7.83 0.01 3.89
N SER A 119 6.90 0.14 4.84
CA SER A 119 6.59 1.45 5.43
C SER A 119 7.78 2.03 6.21
N ARG A 120 8.59 1.19 6.87
CA ARG A 120 9.82 1.61 7.56
C ARG A 120 10.92 2.02 6.58
N ALA A 121 11.09 1.27 5.49
CA ALA A 121 12.14 1.54 4.51
C ALA A 121 11.93 2.89 3.78
N PHE A 122 10.68 3.26 3.52
CA PHE A 122 10.32 4.49 2.79
C PHE A 122 9.73 5.61 3.66
N ASP A 123 9.72 5.48 5.00
CA ASP A 123 9.18 6.49 5.93
C ASP A 123 9.83 7.87 5.75
N ALA A 124 11.15 7.92 5.63
CA ALA A 124 11.89 9.16 5.43
C ALA A 124 11.53 9.84 4.10
N ASP A 125 11.34 9.06 3.04
CA ASP A 125 10.96 9.54 1.72
C ASP A 125 9.59 10.19 1.74
N LEU A 126 8.61 9.48 2.32
CA LEU A 126 7.23 9.96 2.41
C LEU A 126 7.14 11.24 3.24
N ARG A 127 7.88 11.34 4.33
CA ARG A 127 7.95 12.56 5.15
C ARG A 127 8.60 13.73 4.43
N ALA A 128 9.62 13.47 3.62
CA ALA A 128 10.32 14.50 2.85
C ALA A 128 9.59 14.92 1.57
N SER A 129 8.59 14.15 1.14
CA SER A 129 7.78 14.46 -0.04
C SER A 129 6.86 15.66 0.20
N SER A 130 6.64 16.47 -0.84
CA SER A 130 5.64 17.55 -0.80
C SER A 130 4.19 17.04 -0.77
N ALA A 131 3.97 15.74 -1.05
CA ALA A 131 2.68 15.06 -0.94
C ALA A 131 2.89 13.56 -0.73
N GLY A 132 3.51 13.18 0.39
CA GLY A 132 3.77 11.78 0.73
C GLY A 132 2.47 10.99 0.96
N ARG A 133 2.35 9.79 0.39
CA ARG A 133 1.15 8.95 0.54
C ARG A 133 1.52 7.51 0.83
N LEU A 134 1.10 7.01 2.01
CA LEU A 134 1.05 5.58 2.30
C LEU A 134 -0.42 5.16 2.28
N ALA A 135 -0.75 4.17 1.47
CA ALA A 135 -2.11 3.61 1.47
C ALA A 135 -2.09 2.09 1.63
N VAL A 136 -3.05 1.58 2.38
CA VAL A 136 -3.25 0.15 2.62
C VAL A 136 -4.68 -0.25 2.30
N VAL A 137 -4.87 -1.51 1.90
CA VAL A 137 -6.21 -2.10 1.73
C VAL A 137 -6.56 -2.93 2.96
N SER A 138 -7.64 -2.54 3.64
CA SER A 138 -8.22 -3.23 4.78
C SER A 138 -9.61 -3.79 4.44
N SER A 139 -10.30 -4.31 5.43
CA SER A 139 -11.59 -4.96 5.28
C SER A 139 -12.65 -4.35 6.20
N THR A 140 -13.87 -4.26 5.70
CA THR A 140 -15.05 -3.92 6.54
C THR A 140 -15.27 -4.93 7.69
N SER A 141 -14.70 -6.15 7.58
CA SER A 141 -14.74 -7.16 8.64
C SER A 141 -14.04 -6.73 9.94
N VAL A 142 -13.12 -5.75 9.88
CA VAL A 142 -12.45 -5.21 11.09
C VAL A 142 -13.47 -4.62 12.07
N ALA A 143 -14.53 -3.98 11.57
CA ALA A 143 -15.57 -3.42 12.41
C ALA A 143 -16.51 -4.49 13.01
N ARG A 144 -16.67 -5.63 12.33
CA ARG A 144 -17.56 -6.73 12.74
C ARG A 144 -16.94 -8.09 12.40
N PRO A 145 -15.98 -8.58 13.19
CA PRO A 145 -15.30 -9.84 12.95
C PRO A 145 -16.27 -11.04 12.95
N LEU A 146 -16.04 -11.98 12.04
CA LEU A 146 -16.73 -13.27 12.01
C LEU A 146 -15.76 -14.39 12.38
N ALA A 147 -16.25 -15.41 13.07
CA ALA A 147 -15.43 -16.53 13.53
C ALA A 147 -14.67 -17.24 12.39
N GLY A 148 -15.30 -17.41 11.21
CA GLY A 148 -14.67 -18.03 10.05
C GLY A 148 -13.62 -17.18 9.33
N GLY A 149 -13.43 -15.93 9.73
CA GLY A 149 -12.43 -15.01 9.21
C GLY A 149 -11.54 -14.40 10.30
N ALA A 150 -11.46 -15.04 11.47
CA ALA A 150 -10.79 -14.46 12.64
C ALA A 150 -9.31 -14.13 12.35
N ASN A 151 -8.54 -15.06 11.78
CA ASN A 151 -7.15 -14.83 11.39
C ASN A 151 -7.02 -13.65 10.42
N TYR A 152 -7.82 -13.63 9.36
CA TYR A 152 -7.82 -12.56 8.37
C TYR A 152 -8.13 -11.20 9.00
N THR A 153 -9.20 -11.15 9.80
CA THR A 153 -9.63 -9.91 10.44
C THR A 153 -8.61 -9.40 11.46
N ALA A 154 -7.98 -10.31 12.23
CA ALA A 154 -6.92 -9.94 13.16
C ALA A 154 -5.72 -9.30 12.44
N VAL A 155 -5.29 -9.88 11.30
CA VAL A 155 -4.21 -9.31 10.49
C VAL A 155 -4.62 -7.96 9.88
N LYS A 156 -5.87 -7.80 9.41
CA LYS A 156 -6.37 -6.51 8.91
C LYS A 156 -6.48 -5.46 10.01
N ALA A 157 -6.87 -5.84 11.21
CA ALA A 157 -6.87 -4.95 12.38
C ALA A 157 -5.46 -4.49 12.74
N ALA A 158 -4.48 -5.40 12.71
CA ALA A 158 -3.07 -5.06 12.90
C ALA A 158 -2.56 -4.10 11.79
N THR A 159 -2.95 -4.34 10.54
CA THR A 159 -2.66 -3.44 9.39
C THR A 159 -3.18 -2.03 9.64
N GLU A 160 -4.42 -1.89 10.11
CA GLU A 160 -5.00 -0.57 10.43
C GLU A 160 -4.30 0.10 11.60
N ALA A 161 -4.03 -0.65 12.69
CA ALA A 161 -3.32 -0.11 13.85
C ALA A 161 -1.92 0.42 13.47
N TRP A 162 -1.18 -0.32 12.62
CA TRP A 162 0.10 0.10 12.11
C TRP A 162 0.00 1.36 11.24
N SER A 163 -0.97 1.42 10.32
CA SER A 163 -1.19 2.58 9.45
C SER A 163 -1.51 3.84 10.25
N ARG A 164 -2.29 3.72 11.34
CA ARG A 164 -2.56 4.83 12.28
C ARG A 164 -1.31 5.28 13.03
N ALA A 165 -0.44 4.33 13.42
CA ALA A 165 0.85 4.67 14.04
C ALA A 165 1.76 5.43 13.05
N VAL A 166 1.79 5.04 11.77
CA VAL A 166 2.50 5.79 10.72
C VAL A 166 1.91 7.20 10.55
N ALA A 167 0.58 7.32 10.52
CA ALA A 167 -0.10 8.62 10.43
C ALA A 167 0.28 9.55 11.60
N GLN A 168 0.31 9.02 12.81
CA GLN A 168 0.76 9.75 14.00
C GLN A 168 2.23 10.16 13.88
N GLY A 169 3.08 9.29 13.33
CA GLY A 169 4.49 9.56 13.06
C GLY A 169 4.68 10.74 12.09
N PHE A 170 3.92 10.76 10.99
CA PHE A 170 3.93 11.87 10.03
C PHE A 170 3.51 13.19 10.69
N ALA A 171 2.40 13.16 11.43
CA ALA A 171 1.91 14.36 12.13
C ALA A 171 2.90 14.84 13.21
N LYS A 172 3.55 13.93 13.94
CA LYS A 172 4.56 14.28 14.94
C LYS A 172 5.78 14.92 14.27
N ALA A 173 6.31 14.31 13.21
CA ALA A 173 7.50 14.83 12.51
C ALA A 173 7.26 16.24 11.95
N ALA A 174 6.10 16.50 11.36
CA ALA A 174 5.72 17.82 10.86
C ALA A 174 5.66 18.87 12.00
N ARG A 175 5.03 18.52 13.13
CA ARG A 175 4.98 19.41 14.31
C ARG A 175 6.36 19.69 14.89
N ASP A 176 7.21 18.66 15.04
CA ASP A 176 8.56 18.80 15.60
C ASP A 176 9.45 19.69 14.71
N ALA A 177 9.22 19.65 13.38
CA ALA A 177 9.92 20.50 12.42
C ALA A 177 9.30 21.91 12.26
N GLY A 178 8.13 22.18 12.84
CA GLY A 178 7.40 23.44 12.61
C GLY A 178 6.88 23.58 11.17
N GLU A 179 6.68 22.45 10.46
CA GLU A 179 6.29 22.41 9.06
C GLU A 179 4.83 21.96 8.89
N PRO A 180 4.16 22.35 7.80
CA PRO A 180 2.86 21.80 7.46
C PRO A 180 2.91 20.28 7.25
N LEU A 181 1.87 19.58 7.66
CA LEU A 181 1.74 18.15 7.37
C LEU A 181 1.55 17.93 5.87
N ARG A 182 2.49 17.24 5.23
CA ARG A 182 2.50 16.94 3.78
C ARG A 182 2.33 15.47 3.47
N ALA A 183 2.56 14.60 4.45
CA ALA A 183 2.39 13.16 4.30
C ALA A 183 1.08 12.67 4.93
N ALA A 184 0.45 11.67 4.31
CA ALA A 184 -0.76 11.05 4.84
C ALA A 184 -0.68 9.51 4.73
N SER A 185 -1.15 8.83 5.78
CA SER A 185 -1.43 7.39 5.79
C SER A 185 -2.93 7.17 5.70
N ILE A 186 -3.36 6.36 4.72
CA ILE A 186 -4.75 6.19 4.30
C ILE A 186 -5.12 4.72 4.37
N ILE A 187 -6.30 4.42 4.88
CA ILE A 187 -6.85 3.08 4.95
C ILE A 187 -8.04 2.98 4.00
N PHE A 188 -7.92 2.21 2.92
CA PHE A 188 -9.03 1.85 2.06
C PHE A 188 -9.72 0.60 2.60
N ARG A 189 -10.97 0.68 3.00
CA ARG A 189 -11.78 -0.47 3.41
C ARG A 189 -12.62 -0.98 2.28
N VAL A 190 -12.67 -2.31 2.12
CA VAL A 190 -13.52 -2.99 1.15
C VAL A 190 -14.19 -4.20 1.81
N LYS A 191 -15.36 -4.60 1.32
CA LYS A 191 -15.94 -5.90 1.63
C LYS A 191 -15.20 -7.01 0.85
N ALA A 192 -14.97 -6.77 -0.43
CA ALA A 192 -14.13 -7.52 -1.35
C ALA A 192 -13.51 -6.50 -2.31
N LEU A 193 -12.31 -6.77 -2.81
CA LEU A 193 -11.65 -5.85 -3.73
C LEU A 193 -12.07 -6.12 -5.19
N ASP A 194 -12.58 -7.31 -5.46
CA ASP A 194 -13.07 -7.70 -6.79
C ASP A 194 -14.16 -6.74 -7.28
N GLY A 195 -13.95 -6.15 -8.47
CA GLY A 195 -14.81 -5.12 -9.05
C GLY A 195 -14.60 -3.69 -8.50
N LEU A 196 -13.67 -3.49 -7.57
CA LEU A 196 -13.34 -2.16 -7.00
C LEU A 196 -11.91 -1.71 -7.35
N GLU A 197 -11.21 -2.43 -8.22
CA GLU A 197 -9.80 -2.19 -8.52
C GLU A 197 -9.56 -0.80 -9.13
N GLU A 198 -10.38 -0.39 -10.10
CA GLU A 198 -10.28 0.93 -10.73
C GLU A 198 -10.64 2.03 -9.72
N ARG A 199 -11.66 1.81 -8.89
CA ARG A 199 -12.04 2.78 -7.84
C ARG A 199 -10.92 2.96 -6.82
N LEU A 200 -10.26 1.88 -6.38
CA LEU A 200 -9.10 1.96 -5.51
C LEU A 200 -7.97 2.78 -6.17
N ALA A 201 -7.70 2.51 -7.45
CA ALA A 201 -6.68 3.20 -8.22
C ALA A 201 -6.98 4.71 -8.33
N ASP A 202 -8.19 5.06 -8.69
CA ASP A 202 -8.63 6.46 -8.84
C ASP A 202 -8.57 7.22 -7.51
N GLU A 203 -9.05 6.61 -6.41
CA GLU A 203 -8.98 7.23 -5.07
C GLU A 203 -7.54 7.41 -4.59
N PHE A 204 -6.66 6.45 -4.90
CA PHE A 204 -5.25 6.59 -4.55
C PHE A 204 -4.58 7.71 -5.36
N VAL A 205 -4.79 7.80 -6.66
CA VAL A 205 -4.30 8.91 -7.51
C VAL A 205 -4.85 10.25 -7.02
N ALA A 206 -6.16 10.33 -6.75
CA ALA A 206 -6.81 11.55 -6.27
C ALA A 206 -6.27 12.02 -4.90
N SER A 207 -5.78 11.09 -4.08
CA SER A 207 -5.22 11.40 -2.77
C SER A 207 -4.05 12.39 -2.81
N PHE A 208 -3.25 12.39 -3.88
CA PHE A 208 -2.10 13.27 -4.02
C PHE A 208 -2.49 14.77 -4.17
N GLY A 209 -3.69 15.05 -4.67
CA GLY A 209 -4.21 16.42 -4.78
C GLY A 209 -4.97 16.90 -3.55
N ARG A 210 -5.15 16.06 -2.53
CA ARG A 210 -5.89 16.40 -1.31
C ARG A 210 -4.95 16.87 -0.22
N ASP A 211 -5.43 17.77 0.63
CA ASP A 211 -4.68 18.23 1.81
C ASP A 211 -4.35 17.05 2.75
N ALA A 212 -3.07 16.90 3.07
CA ALA A 212 -2.60 15.85 3.96
C ALA A 212 -3.18 15.98 5.38
N ALA A 213 -3.43 17.19 5.88
CA ALA A 213 -3.99 17.38 7.21
C ALA A 213 -5.43 16.85 7.32
N THR A 214 -6.19 16.87 6.23
CA THR A 214 -7.54 16.30 6.18
C THR A 214 -7.59 14.83 5.82
N LEU A 215 -6.52 14.31 5.19
CA LEU A 215 -6.46 12.95 4.66
C LEU A 215 -5.75 11.96 5.60
N ASN A 216 -4.79 12.45 6.40
CA ASN A 216 -3.99 11.62 7.28
C ASN A 216 -4.86 10.93 8.35
N ASP A 217 -4.63 9.63 8.59
CA ASP A 217 -5.41 8.78 9.50
C ASP A 217 -6.89 8.60 9.09
N THR A 218 -7.19 8.74 7.79
CA THR A 218 -8.57 8.52 7.32
C THR A 218 -8.81 7.09 6.89
N VAL A 219 -10.05 6.67 7.07
CA VAL A 219 -10.59 5.42 6.53
C VAL A 219 -11.58 5.79 5.41
N ILE A 220 -11.32 5.32 4.21
CA ILE A 220 -12.17 5.51 3.04
C ILE A 220 -12.82 4.16 2.71
N ASP A 221 -14.14 4.07 2.84
CA ASP A 221 -14.88 2.86 2.45
C ASP A 221 -15.16 2.91 0.94
N LEU A 222 -14.60 1.96 0.21
CA LEU A 222 -14.78 1.84 -1.24
C LEU A 222 -16.04 1.04 -1.62
N SER A 223 -16.74 0.45 -0.64
CA SER A 223 -17.93 -0.38 -0.87
C SER A 223 -19.23 0.42 -0.95
N THR A 224 -19.17 1.72 -0.69
CA THR A 224 -20.34 2.66 -0.68
C THR A 224 -20.41 3.52 -1.93
#